data_17218c39e121cd64570d7f70f698e734
#
_entry.id   17218c39e121cd64570d7f70f698e734
#
_cell.length_a   1.000
_cell.length_b   1.000
_cell.length_c   1.000
_cell.angle_alpha   90.00
_cell.angle_beta   90.00
_cell.angle_gamma   90.00
#
_symmetry.space_group_name_H-M   'P 1'
#
loop_
_entity.id
_entity.type
_entity.pdbx_description
1 polymer ?
#
loop_
_entity_poly.entity_id
_entity_poly.type
_entity_poly.pdbx_seq_one_letter_code
_entity_poly.pdbx_strand_id
1 'polypeptide(L)'
;MIKKRWSVAIALVIGVLASTFFFQRGGTQSTSTAAAPTTGAAPWFAPYAYTGVAMPSFPSRHVVLSFIIGNGCTPTWNGTPLASATTVNTRITQAQAIGDEVIASFGGESGPDLAVSCTNPTQLAASYQTVISRYGLKTIDLDVENAALDPTAGVRRAQAIATVQKATHVAVWLTLAVAPTGLLPNSLAVVKQMIAAGVTVSGVNVLAFDYGPLATGQTELSVSESAVSDTESQIAPLGLSWSELGATIMVGNTDATGQQWSLAAAQSFWNFAYGHRLGRLSEWSLNRDQQCSGTQPPPSNSCSGVTQQAEQFSHILENN
;
A
#
# COMPACT_ATOMS: atom_id res chain seq x y z
N MET A 1 -6.74 -51.49 -31.57
CA MET A 1 -7.68 -52.64 -31.33
C MET A 1 -8.15 -52.57 -29.90
N ILE A 2 -9.45 -52.73 -29.75
CA ILE A 2 -10.26 -52.97 -28.56
C ILE A 2 -10.66 -51.70 -27.75
N LYS A 3 -11.86 -51.21 -28.15
CA LYS A 3 -12.76 -50.37 -27.38
C LYS A 3 -13.39 -51.21 -26.26
N LYS A 4 -13.56 -50.63 -25.06
CA LYS A 4 -14.55 -51.12 -24.10
C LYS A 4 -15.44 -49.95 -23.65
N ARG A 5 -16.65 -50.01 -24.14
CA ARG A 5 -17.84 -49.25 -23.66
C ARG A 5 -18.36 -49.95 -22.40
N TRP A 6 -18.82 -49.14 -21.41
CA TRP A 6 -19.72 -49.63 -20.38
C TRP A 6 -20.89 -48.68 -20.29
N SER A 7 -22.08 -49.28 -20.39
CA SER A 7 -23.37 -48.63 -20.48
C SER A 7 -24.02 -48.49 -19.09
N VAL A 8 -24.71 -47.43 -18.93
CA VAL A 8 -25.80 -46.99 -18.10
C VAL A 8 -26.69 -48.11 -17.50
N ALA A 9 -27.08 -47.90 -16.23
CA ALA A 9 -28.33 -48.45 -15.68
C ALA A 9 -29.06 -47.32 -14.96
N ILE A 10 -30.25 -47.02 -15.53
CA ILE A 10 -31.26 -46.13 -14.98
C ILE A 10 -32.11 -46.99 -14.03
N ALA A 11 -32.33 -46.53 -12.81
CA ALA A 11 -33.39 -47.06 -11.94
C ALA A 11 -34.37 -45.94 -11.62
N LEU A 12 -35.57 -46.08 -12.19
CA LEU A 12 -36.78 -45.33 -11.86
C LEU A 12 -37.36 -45.95 -10.59
N VAL A 13 -37.71 -45.14 -9.60
CA VAL A 13 -38.68 -45.52 -8.56
C VAL A 13 -39.73 -44.44 -8.45
N ILE A 14 -40.97 -44.87 -8.64
CA ILE A 14 -42.25 -44.14 -8.68
C ILE A 14 -42.77 -43.98 -7.25
N GLY A 15 -43.18 -42.76 -6.93
CA GLY A 15 -44.39 -42.37 -6.25
C GLY A 15 -44.64 -42.77 -4.80
N VAL A 16 -44.98 -41.80 -4.00
CA VAL A 16 -46.22 -41.77 -3.21
C VAL A 16 -46.56 -40.32 -2.85
N LEU A 17 -47.74 -39.89 -3.25
CA LEU A 17 -48.41 -38.66 -2.81
C LEU A 17 -48.86 -38.81 -1.34
N ALA A 18 -48.58 -37.82 -0.52
CA ALA A 18 -49.34 -37.57 0.68
C ALA A 18 -49.53 -36.05 0.83
N SER A 19 -50.77 -35.67 0.69
CA SER A 19 -51.30 -34.34 0.96
C SER A 19 -51.29 -34.07 2.47
N THR A 20 -50.97 -32.85 2.89
CA THR A 20 -51.86 -32.02 3.73
C THR A 20 -51.14 -31.10 4.70
N PHE A 21 -51.80 -30.00 4.89
CA PHE A 21 -51.83 -28.98 5.92
C PHE A 21 -50.90 -27.76 5.69
N PHE A 22 -51.57 -26.75 5.10
CA PHE A 22 -51.21 -25.34 5.29
C PHE A 22 -51.29 -24.97 6.78
N PHE A 23 -50.13 -24.58 7.33
CA PHE A 23 -50.06 -23.70 8.47
C PHE A 23 -49.41 -22.41 8.00
N GLN A 24 -50.24 -21.38 7.77
CA GLN A 24 -49.78 -20.01 7.66
C GLN A 24 -49.25 -19.57 9.03
N ARG A 25 -47.92 -19.59 9.18
CA ARG A 25 -47.27 -18.78 10.19
C ARG A 25 -46.85 -17.48 9.53
N GLY A 26 -47.48 -16.38 9.95
CA GLY A 26 -47.04 -15.03 9.67
C GLY A 26 -45.60 -14.84 10.13
N GLY A 27 -44.69 -14.88 9.19
CA GLY A 27 -43.31 -14.46 9.39
C GLY A 27 -43.27 -12.95 9.36
N THR A 28 -43.10 -12.31 10.50
CA THR A 28 -42.63 -10.93 10.58
C THR A 28 -41.29 -10.87 9.85
N GLN A 29 -41.24 -10.22 8.69
CA GLN A 29 -40.02 -9.82 8.06
C GLN A 29 -39.32 -8.86 9.02
N SER A 30 -38.31 -9.34 9.72
CA SER A 30 -37.28 -8.49 10.32
C SER A 30 -36.53 -7.80 9.18
N THR A 31 -36.91 -6.56 8.89
CA THR A 31 -36.06 -5.67 8.14
C THR A 31 -34.80 -5.50 8.99
N SER A 32 -33.73 -6.19 8.61
CA SER A 32 -32.39 -5.90 9.08
C SER A 32 -32.07 -4.48 8.58
N THR A 33 -32.34 -3.49 9.40
CA THR A 33 -31.70 -2.17 9.24
C THR A 33 -30.22 -2.40 9.41
N ALA A 34 -29.49 -2.32 8.30
CA ALA A 34 -28.04 -2.21 8.35
C ALA A 34 -27.72 -1.10 9.35
N ALA A 35 -27.00 -1.45 10.40
CA ALA A 35 -26.54 -0.46 11.38
C ALA A 35 -25.79 0.61 10.62
N ALA A 36 -26.14 1.87 10.83
CA ALA A 36 -25.37 2.99 10.31
C ALA A 36 -23.91 2.80 10.75
N PRO A 37 -22.94 3.03 9.87
CA PRO A 37 -21.53 2.88 10.24
C PRO A 37 -21.26 3.80 11.44
N THR A 38 -20.84 3.19 12.54
CA THR A 38 -20.32 3.95 13.68
C THR A 38 -19.16 4.78 13.17
N THR A 39 -19.19 6.10 13.38
CA THR A 39 -18.16 7.05 12.96
C THR A 39 -16.79 6.59 13.48
N GLY A 40 -16.02 5.89 12.63
CA GLY A 40 -14.63 5.55 12.85
C GLY A 40 -13.76 6.79 12.62
N ALA A 41 -12.54 6.79 13.13
CA ALA A 41 -11.55 7.77 12.69
C ALA A 41 -11.32 7.61 11.19
N ALA A 42 -11.23 8.71 10.46
CA ALA A 42 -10.83 8.69 9.06
C ALA A 42 -9.40 8.14 8.94
N PRO A 43 -9.07 7.44 7.84
CA PRO A 43 -7.68 7.05 7.59
C PRO A 43 -6.80 8.30 7.57
N TRP A 44 -5.61 8.22 8.20
CA TRP A 44 -4.67 9.33 8.06
C TRP A 44 -4.05 9.33 6.66
N PHE A 45 -3.87 10.51 6.12
CA PHE A 45 -3.34 10.68 4.76
C PHE A 45 -1.85 11.00 4.82
N ALA A 46 -1.03 10.27 4.03
CA ALA A 46 0.40 10.45 3.93
C ALA A 46 0.87 10.23 2.49
N PRO A 47 0.77 11.25 1.65
CA PRO A 47 1.14 11.16 0.24
C PRO A 47 2.66 10.97 0.07
N TYR A 48 3.06 10.26 -0.99
CA TYR A 48 4.45 10.18 -1.39
C TYR A 48 4.89 11.42 -2.16
N ALA A 49 6.04 11.96 -1.80
CA ALA A 49 6.75 12.97 -2.57
C ALA A 49 8.08 12.39 -3.10
N TYR A 50 8.17 12.21 -4.41
CA TYR A 50 9.35 11.67 -5.06
C TYR A 50 10.47 12.71 -5.12
N THR A 51 11.58 12.45 -4.44
CA THR A 51 12.70 13.38 -4.34
C THR A 51 13.64 13.38 -5.54
N GLY A 52 13.42 12.48 -6.51
CA GLY A 52 14.19 12.39 -7.75
C GLY A 52 13.82 13.43 -8.81
N VAL A 53 12.72 14.15 -8.60
CA VAL A 53 12.27 15.27 -9.45
C VAL A 53 11.95 16.50 -8.59
N ALA A 54 11.48 17.59 -9.20
CA ALA A 54 11.06 18.76 -8.45
C ALA A 54 9.94 18.41 -7.46
N MET A 55 10.16 18.68 -6.17
CA MET A 55 9.19 18.41 -5.13
C MET A 55 8.14 19.52 -5.06
N PRO A 56 6.85 19.19 -4.98
CA PRO A 56 5.78 20.15 -4.75
C PRO A 56 5.80 20.68 -3.29
N SER A 57 4.84 21.55 -2.97
CA SER A 57 4.45 21.83 -1.59
C SER A 57 3.89 20.56 -0.93
N PHE A 58 3.88 20.51 0.41
CA PHE A 58 3.27 19.43 1.15
C PHE A 58 1.92 19.91 1.68
N PRO A 59 0.79 19.43 1.13
CA PRO A 59 -0.54 19.88 1.54
C PRO A 59 -1.00 19.24 2.84
N SER A 60 -0.41 18.08 3.21
CA SER A 60 -0.83 17.24 4.31
C SER A 60 0.12 17.32 5.50
N ARG A 61 -0.41 17.01 6.71
CA ARG A 61 0.37 16.91 7.95
C ARG A 61 1.40 15.78 7.97
N HIS A 62 1.27 14.81 7.07
CA HIS A 62 2.21 13.72 6.92
C HIS A 62 2.66 13.67 5.47
N VAL A 63 3.93 13.45 5.24
CA VAL A 63 4.49 13.27 3.90
C VAL A 63 5.52 12.15 3.92
N VAL A 64 5.46 11.29 2.91
CA VAL A 64 6.44 10.21 2.71
C VAL A 64 7.43 10.65 1.64
N LEU A 65 8.66 10.92 2.03
CA LEU A 65 9.72 11.26 1.09
C LEU A 65 10.36 10.01 0.52
N SER A 66 10.42 9.87 -0.78
CA SER A 66 10.90 8.69 -1.49
C SER A 66 12.03 9.04 -2.47
N PHE A 67 13.14 8.31 -2.52
CA PHE A 67 13.46 7.15 -1.72
C PHE A 67 14.86 7.26 -1.11
N ILE A 68 15.04 6.64 0.06
CA ILE A 68 16.38 6.32 0.55
C ILE A 68 16.80 5.00 -0.10
N ILE A 69 17.89 5.05 -0.88
CA ILE A 69 18.50 3.87 -1.51
C ILE A 69 19.94 3.70 -1.05
N GLY A 70 20.50 2.50 -1.27
CA GLY A 70 21.82 2.16 -0.81
C GLY A 70 22.91 2.40 -1.86
N ASN A 71 24.02 2.99 -1.45
CA ASN A 71 25.31 2.87 -2.14
C ASN A 71 26.24 2.04 -1.23
N GLY A 72 26.23 0.72 -1.41
CA GLY A 72 26.71 -0.19 -0.38
C GLY A 72 25.91 0.00 0.91
N CYS A 73 26.59 0.28 2.02
CA CYS A 73 25.96 0.61 3.30
C CYS A 73 25.73 2.12 3.51
N THR A 74 25.97 2.96 2.50
CA THR A 74 25.77 4.41 2.61
C THR A 74 24.36 4.77 2.10
N PRO A 75 23.46 5.30 2.95
CA PRO A 75 22.14 5.73 2.52
C PRO A 75 22.23 7.03 1.72
N THR A 76 21.43 7.13 0.66
CA THR A 76 21.35 8.30 -0.22
C THR A 76 19.90 8.61 -0.59
N TRP A 77 19.59 9.88 -0.83
CA TRP A 77 18.33 10.27 -1.48
C TRP A 77 18.46 10.08 -2.99
N ASN A 78 17.89 9.00 -3.54
CA ASN A 78 17.95 8.69 -4.98
C ASN A 78 19.37 8.85 -5.56
N GLY A 79 20.38 8.35 -4.85
CA GLY A 79 21.79 8.44 -5.24
C GLY A 79 22.53 9.71 -4.79
N THR A 80 21.82 10.73 -4.29
CA THR A 80 22.44 11.94 -3.74
C THR A 80 22.78 11.73 -2.27
N PRO A 81 24.04 11.96 -1.83
CA PRO A 81 24.42 11.84 -0.44
C PRO A 81 23.53 12.71 0.47
N LEU A 82 23.15 12.21 1.64
CA LEU A 82 22.21 12.90 2.56
C LEU A 82 22.64 14.34 2.87
N ALA A 83 23.93 14.58 3.04
CA ALA A 83 24.47 15.92 3.33
C ALA A 83 24.31 16.89 2.16
N SER A 84 24.37 16.38 0.93
CA SER A 84 24.35 17.16 -0.32
C SER A 84 22.93 17.33 -0.89
N ALA A 85 21.92 16.65 -0.34
CA ALA A 85 20.53 16.71 -0.78
C ALA A 85 19.86 17.99 -0.24
N THR A 86 20.37 19.16 -0.62
CA THR A 86 19.98 20.46 -0.04
C THR A 86 18.49 20.77 -0.15
N THR A 87 17.89 20.49 -1.30
CA THR A 87 16.43 20.70 -1.52
C THR A 87 15.63 19.83 -0.58
N VAL A 88 15.96 18.53 -0.47
CA VAL A 88 15.27 17.59 0.44
C VAL A 88 15.43 18.04 1.89
N ASN A 89 16.68 18.34 2.30
CA ASN A 89 16.97 18.80 3.65
C ASN A 89 16.19 20.07 4.02
N THR A 90 16.09 21.03 3.09
CA THR A 90 15.32 22.26 3.29
C THR A 90 13.82 21.96 3.44
N ARG A 91 13.25 21.10 2.60
CA ARG A 91 11.84 20.71 2.69
C ARG A 91 11.52 19.98 3.98
N ILE A 92 12.37 19.08 4.44
CA ILE A 92 12.21 18.40 5.73
C ILE A 92 12.18 19.42 6.87
N THR A 93 13.14 20.35 6.89
CA THR A 93 13.20 21.40 7.91
C THR A 93 11.96 22.28 7.90
N GLN A 94 11.46 22.67 6.72
CA GLN A 94 10.27 23.50 6.58
C GLN A 94 9.01 22.79 7.08
N ALA A 95 8.80 21.52 6.70
CA ALA A 95 7.67 20.72 7.15
C ALA A 95 7.68 20.53 8.67
N GLN A 96 8.81 20.14 9.23
CA GLN A 96 8.95 19.96 10.68
C GLN A 96 8.77 21.25 11.48
N ALA A 97 9.16 22.40 10.92
CA ALA A 97 9.00 23.71 11.57
C ALA A 97 7.52 24.11 11.76
N ILE A 98 6.63 23.61 10.93
CA ILE A 98 5.16 23.85 11.04
C ILE A 98 4.44 22.68 11.74
N GLY A 99 5.18 21.67 12.20
CA GLY A 99 4.65 20.53 12.96
C GLY A 99 4.22 19.34 12.12
N ASP A 100 4.54 19.31 10.83
CA ASP A 100 4.25 18.19 9.96
C ASP A 100 5.22 17.04 10.23
N GLU A 101 4.74 15.81 10.06
CA GLU A 101 5.53 14.61 10.17
C GLU A 101 6.11 14.22 8.82
N VAL A 102 7.43 14.09 8.78
CA VAL A 102 8.15 13.57 7.63
C VAL A 102 8.50 12.10 7.86
N ILE A 103 8.14 11.26 6.91
CA ILE A 103 8.42 9.83 6.86
C ILE A 103 9.45 9.62 5.75
N ALA A 104 10.57 8.95 6.01
CA ALA A 104 11.46 8.53 4.96
C ALA A 104 11.09 7.12 4.50
N SER A 105 10.90 6.95 3.20
CA SER A 105 10.69 5.66 2.56
C SER A 105 12.02 5.10 2.04
N PHE A 106 12.32 3.87 2.42
CA PHE A 106 13.52 3.14 2.04
C PHE A 106 13.18 2.08 0.99
N GLY A 107 13.85 2.09 -0.14
CA GLY A 107 13.67 1.11 -1.22
C GLY A 107 13.00 1.70 -2.45
N GLY A 108 11.80 1.25 -2.78
CA GLY A 108 11.05 1.59 -3.99
C GLY A 108 11.40 0.70 -5.18
N GLU A 109 10.69 0.89 -6.30
CA GLU A 109 10.81 0.07 -7.51
C GLU A 109 12.22 0.13 -8.12
N SER A 110 12.79 1.32 -8.18
CA SER A 110 14.01 1.60 -8.94
C SER A 110 15.15 2.02 -8.04
N GLY A 111 16.14 1.21 -7.92
CA GLY A 111 17.35 1.51 -7.15
C GLY A 111 17.71 0.38 -6.20
N PRO A 112 18.96 0.35 -5.74
CA PRO A 112 19.38 -0.69 -4.84
C PRO A 112 18.80 -0.45 -3.45
N ASP A 113 17.90 -1.34 -3.01
CA ASP A 113 17.46 -1.38 -1.61
C ASP A 113 18.67 -1.47 -0.68
N LEU A 114 18.58 -0.78 0.45
CA LEU A 114 19.70 -0.69 1.39
C LEU A 114 20.09 -2.06 1.95
N ALA A 115 19.14 -2.97 2.20
CA ALA A 115 19.43 -4.32 2.69
C ALA A 115 19.96 -5.26 1.60
N VAL A 116 19.72 -4.95 0.32
CA VAL A 116 20.31 -5.67 -0.81
C VAL A 116 21.77 -5.24 -0.97
N SER A 117 22.04 -3.94 -0.97
CA SER A 117 23.37 -3.39 -1.22
C SER A 117 24.33 -3.48 -0.02
N CYS A 118 23.80 -3.42 1.21
CA CYS A 118 24.56 -3.54 2.46
C CYS A 118 24.42 -4.95 3.05
N THR A 119 25.41 -5.80 2.84
CA THR A 119 25.38 -7.19 3.32
C THR A 119 25.84 -7.39 4.75
N ASN A 120 26.45 -6.38 5.37
CA ASN A 120 26.87 -6.41 6.78
C ASN A 120 25.70 -5.95 7.68
N PRO A 121 25.13 -6.80 8.55
CA PRO A 121 23.94 -6.46 9.33
C PRO A 121 24.15 -5.33 10.35
N THR A 122 25.35 -5.20 10.91
CA THR A 122 25.68 -4.11 11.84
C THR A 122 25.76 -2.77 11.13
N GLN A 123 26.39 -2.74 9.97
CA GLN A 123 26.46 -1.52 9.14
C GLN A 123 25.08 -1.17 8.57
N LEU A 124 24.28 -2.15 8.20
CA LEU A 124 22.91 -1.92 7.75
C LEU A 124 22.06 -1.25 8.84
N ALA A 125 22.11 -1.76 10.07
CA ALA A 125 21.43 -1.14 11.21
C ALA A 125 21.92 0.31 11.44
N ALA A 126 23.24 0.53 11.40
CA ALA A 126 23.81 1.87 11.51
C ALA A 126 23.35 2.82 10.39
N SER A 127 23.15 2.29 9.18
CA SER A 127 22.64 3.07 8.03
C SER A 127 21.21 3.55 8.25
N TYR A 128 20.31 2.67 8.69
CA TYR A 128 18.94 3.06 9.06
C TYR A 128 18.94 4.09 10.21
N GLN A 129 19.74 3.81 11.27
CA GLN A 129 19.89 4.70 12.41
C GLN A 129 20.36 6.10 12.00
N THR A 130 21.30 6.18 11.05
CA THR A 130 21.84 7.44 10.54
C THR A 130 20.74 8.31 9.93
N VAL A 131 19.86 7.74 9.10
CA VAL A 131 18.76 8.48 8.48
C VAL A 131 17.76 8.93 9.55
N ILE A 132 17.34 8.00 10.42
CA ILE A 132 16.37 8.27 11.48
C ILE A 132 16.85 9.39 12.39
N SER A 133 18.10 9.30 12.87
CA SER A 133 18.66 10.30 13.78
C SER A 133 18.91 11.64 13.09
N ARG A 134 19.37 11.62 11.83
CA ARG A 134 19.62 12.86 11.07
C ARG A 134 18.40 13.73 10.92
N TYR A 135 17.26 13.11 10.65
CA TYR A 135 16.01 13.81 10.37
C TYR A 135 15.00 13.77 11.53
N GLY A 136 15.36 13.17 12.67
CA GLY A 136 14.48 13.07 13.84
C GLY A 136 13.17 12.34 13.53
N LEU A 137 13.24 11.28 12.71
CA LEU A 137 12.05 10.60 12.23
C LEU A 137 11.37 9.83 13.36
N LYS A 138 10.05 9.94 13.42
CA LYS A 138 9.19 9.14 14.31
C LYS A 138 8.64 7.90 13.63
N THR A 139 8.48 7.99 12.32
CA THR A 139 7.99 6.90 11.45
C THR A 139 8.94 6.71 10.28
N ILE A 140 9.15 5.47 9.86
CA ILE A 140 9.80 5.10 8.62
C ILE A 140 8.89 4.21 7.80
N ASP A 141 9.09 4.25 6.50
CA ASP A 141 8.44 3.39 5.52
C ASP A 141 9.49 2.52 4.84
N LEU A 142 9.21 1.24 4.68
CA LEU A 142 10.05 0.28 3.98
C LEU A 142 9.30 -0.18 2.75
N ASP A 143 9.64 0.38 1.61
CA ASP A 143 9.05 0.05 0.31
C ASP A 143 9.86 -1.09 -0.33
N VAL A 144 9.32 -2.30 -0.18
CA VAL A 144 10.06 -3.54 -0.46
C VAL A 144 9.54 -4.16 -1.75
N GLU A 145 10.27 -3.91 -2.83
CA GLU A 145 9.89 -4.34 -4.17
C GLU A 145 11.03 -5.11 -4.87
N ASN A 146 10.70 -5.84 -5.91
CA ASN A 146 11.65 -6.46 -6.84
C ASN A 146 12.79 -7.24 -6.14
N ALA A 147 14.04 -6.84 -6.34
CA ALA A 147 15.21 -7.50 -5.76
C ALA A 147 15.24 -7.42 -4.22
N ALA A 148 14.54 -6.46 -3.62
CA ALA A 148 14.42 -6.31 -2.18
C ALA A 148 13.57 -7.42 -1.52
N LEU A 149 12.79 -8.17 -2.33
CA LEU A 149 12.02 -9.34 -1.89
C LEU A 149 12.89 -10.60 -1.71
N ASP A 150 14.20 -10.53 -1.98
CA ASP A 150 15.14 -11.63 -1.71
C ASP A 150 15.06 -12.05 -0.22
N PRO A 151 14.85 -13.33 0.09
CA PRO A 151 14.67 -13.77 1.47
C PRO A 151 15.87 -13.50 2.38
N THR A 152 17.09 -13.53 1.84
CA THR A 152 18.33 -13.28 2.61
C THR A 152 18.43 -11.80 2.95
N ALA A 153 18.15 -10.92 2.00
CA ALA A 153 18.05 -9.48 2.24
C ALA A 153 16.93 -9.17 3.24
N GLY A 154 15.78 -9.85 3.10
CA GLY A 154 14.63 -9.73 4.00
C GLY A 154 14.95 -10.05 5.46
N VAL A 155 15.59 -11.18 5.72
CA VAL A 155 16.03 -11.57 7.08
C VAL A 155 17.01 -10.54 7.65
N ARG A 156 17.98 -10.10 6.87
CA ARG A 156 18.96 -9.08 7.27
C ARG A 156 18.31 -7.74 7.58
N ARG A 157 17.37 -7.31 6.73
CA ARG A 157 16.55 -6.10 6.95
C ARG A 157 15.78 -6.19 8.26
N ALA A 158 15.08 -7.28 8.48
CA ALA A 158 14.26 -7.49 9.67
C ALA A 158 15.11 -7.43 10.95
N GLN A 159 16.27 -8.06 10.99
CA GLN A 159 17.21 -8.03 12.12
C GLN A 159 17.77 -6.61 12.37
N ALA A 160 18.12 -5.90 11.30
CA ALA A 160 18.62 -4.52 11.39
C ALA A 160 17.53 -3.58 11.92
N ILE A 161 16.31 -3.67 11.40
CA ILE A 161 15.17 -2.85 11.84
C ILE A 161 14.79 -3.16 13.29
N ALA A 162 14.76 -4.43 13.71
CA ALA A 162 14.52 -4.79 15.12
C ALA A 162 15.55 -4.13 16.06
N THR A 163 16.81 -4.12 15.65
CA THR A 163 17.88 -3.45 16.42
C THR A 163 17.65 -1.94 16.50
N VAL A 164 17.32 -1.32 15.38
CA VAL A 164 17.09 0.14 15.29
C VAL A 164 15.83 0.54 16.06
N GLN A 165 14.73 -0.17 15.88
CA GLN A 165 13.46 0.12 16.55
C GLN A 165 13.59 0.03 18.07
N LYS A 166 14.33 -0.97 18.58
CA LYS A 166 14.62 -1.08 20.01
C LYS A 166 15.36 0.13 20.56
N ALA A 167 16.23 0.75 19.77
CA ALA A 167 17.03 1.91 20.16
C ALA A 167 16.30 3.25 20.01
N THR A 168 15.41 3.36 19.01
CA THR A 168 14.80 4.63 18.60
C THR A 168 13.31 4.73 18.87
N HIS A 169 12.64 3.60 19.06
CA HIS A 169 11.18 3.49 19.16
C HIS A 169 10.44 3.98 17.89
N VAL A 170 11.10 3.99 16.74
CA VAL A 170 10.53 4.42 15.47
C VAL A 170 9.37 3.50 15.06
N ALA A 171 8.27 4.09 14.60
CA ALA A 171 7.18 3.36 13.97
C ALA A 171 7.61 2.84 12.59
N VAL A 172 7.24 1.60 12.25
CA VAL A 172 7.67 0.93 11.02
C VAL A 172 6.47 0.54 10.18
N TRP A 173 6.33 1.15 9.02
CA TRP A 173 5.38 0.76 7.98
C TRP A 173 6.10 -0.04 6.90
N LEU A 174 5.40 -1.03 6.35
CA LEU A 174 5.87 -1.84 5.23
C LEU A 174 5.04 -1.51 4.01
N THR A 175 5.65 -1.05 2.94
CA THR A 175 4.96 -0.82 1.66
C THR A 175 5.31 -1.95 0.70
N LEU A 176 4.27 -2.60 0.16
CA LEU A 176 4.37 -3.87 -0.55
C LEU A 176 3.44 -3.89 -1.77
N ALA A 177 3.95 -4.40 -2.89
CA ALA A 177 3.12 -4.70 -4.05
C ALA A 177 2.13 -5.83 -3.77
N VAL A 178 0.93 -5.69 -4.35
CA VAL A 178 -0.16 -6.68 -4.27
C VAL A 178 -0.59 -7.18 -5.64
N ALA A 179 -1.16 -8.37 -5.66
CA ALA A 179 -1.96 -8.88 -6.77
C ALA A 179 -3.46 -8.58 -6.53
N PRO A 180 -4.34 -8.82 -7.51
CA PRO A 180 -5.79 -8.72 -7.31
C PRO A 180 -6.34 -9.53 -6.13
N THR A 181 -5.58 -10.54 -5.66
CA THR A 181 -5.89 -11.45 -4.56
C THR A 181 -5.08 -11.17 -3.29
N GLY A 182 -4.65 -9.92 -3.09
CA GLY A 182 -3.86 -9.49 -1.94
C GLY A 182 -2.36 -9.67 -2.09
N LEU A 183 -1.64 -9.76 -0.97
CA LEU A 183 -0.19 -9.89 -0.94
C LEU A 183 0.27 -11.16 -1.65
N LEU A 184 1.27 -11.02 -2.51
CA LEU A 184 2.00 -12.14 -3.06
C LEU A 184 2.74 -12.92 -1.94
N PRO A 185 3.05 -14.21 -2.13
CA PRO A 185 3.72 -15.01 -1.09
C PRO A 185 5.03 -14.42 -0.59
N ASN A 186 5.83 -13.81 -1.45
CA ASN A 186 7.09 -13.15 -1.11
C ASN A 186 6.85 -11.81 -0.36
N SER A 187 5.82 -11.04 -0.73
CA SER A 187 5.41 -9.84 0.00
C SER A 187 4.90 -10.19 1.41
N LEU A 188 4.06 -11.21 1.54
CA LEU A 188 3.60 -11.70 2.85
C LEU A 188 4.75 -12.24 3.70
N ALA A 189 5.78 -12.83 3.07
CA ALA A 189 6.98 -13.30 3.76
C ALA A 189 7.76 -12.15 4.42
N VAL A 190 7.79 -10.95 3.81
CA VAL A 190 8.41 -9.75 4.42
C VAL A 190 7.74 -9.40 5.74
N VAL A 191 6.40 -9.36 5.79
CA VAL A 191 5.64 -9.09 7.02
C VAL A 191 5.99 -10.11 8.11
N LYS A 192 5.97 -11.41 7.75
CA LYS A 192 6.30 -12.51 8.66
C LYS A 192 7.74 -12.43 9.17
N GLN A 193 8.71 -12.09 8.32
CA GLN A 193 10.12 -11.93 8.69
C GLN A 193 10.31 -10.79 9.70
N MET A 194 9.62 -9.64 9.49
CA MET A 194 9.68 -8.52 10.43
C MET A 194 9.14 -8.91 11.81
N ILE A 195 7.95 -9.51 11.85
CA ILE A 195 7.34 -9.95 13.11
C ILE A 195 8.22 -11.01 13.80
N ALA A 196 8.73 -11.99 13.05
CA ALA A 196 9.61 -13.04 13.59
C ALA A 196 10.94 -12.50 14.15
N ALA A 197 11.44 -11.39 13.62
CA ALA A 197 12.63 -10.71 14.14
C ALA A 197 12.32 -9.83 15.37
N GLY A 198 11.07 -9.73 15.79
CA GLY A 198 10.65 -8.92 16.93
C GLY A 198 10.39 -7.44 16.61
N VAL A 199 10.22 -7.11 15.31
CA VAL A 199 9.77 -5.77 14.91
C VAL A 199 8.28 -5.62 15.23
N THR A 200 7.93 -4.56 15.93
CA THR A 200 6.54 -4.10 16.03
C THR A 200 6.19 -3.41 14.72
N VAL A 201 5.47 -4.11 13.85
CA VAL A 201 4.97 -3.55 12.58
C VAL A 201 3.81 -2.63 12.89
N SER A 202 3.97 -1.34 12.57
CA SER A 202 2.92 -0.32 12.79
C SER A 202 1.85 -0.36 11.71
N GLY A 203 2.16 -0.91 10.55
CA GLY A 203 1.20 -1.18 9.50
C GLY A 203 1.82 -1.72 8.22
N VAL A 204 0.95 -2.24 7.38
CA VAL A 204 1.24 -2.72 6.02
C VAL A 204 0.48 -1.81 5.06
N ASN A 205 1.19 -1.09 4.23
CA ASN A 205 0.66 -0.27 3.15
C ASN A 205 0.79 -1.03 1.84
N VAL A 206 -0.27 -1.11 1.05
CA VAL A 206 -0.24 -1.83 -0.21
C VAL A 206 -0.27 -0.88 -1.40
N LEU A 207 0.51 -1.20 -2.43
CA LEU A 207 0.50 -0.48 -3.71
C LEU A 207 -0.72 -0.96 -4.51
N ALA A 208 -1.84 -0.24 -4.37
CA ALA A 208 -3.13 -0.60 -4.94
C ALA A 208 -3.27 -0.10 -6.39
N PHE A 209 -2.33 -0.52 -7.26
CA PHE A 209 -2.25 -0.16 -8.68
C PHE A 209 -1.36 -1.15 -9.45
N ASP A 210 -1.32 -1.03 -10.78
CA ASP A 210 -0.46 -1.81 -11.69
C ASP A 210 -0.68 -3.34 -11.64
N TYR A 211 -1.94 -3.76 -11.66
CA TYR A 211 -2.30 -5.18 -11.58
C TYR A 211 -2.05 -6.01 -12.84
N GLY A 212 -1.49 -5.41 -13.89
CA GLY A 212 -1.41 -6.04 -15.21
C GLY A 212 -2.80 -6.06 -15.90
N PRO A 213 -3.01 -6.89 -16.93
CA PRO A 213 -4.27 -6.88 -17.67
C PRO A 213 -5.48 -7.21 -16.77
N LEU A 214 -6.44 -6.29 -16.71
CA LEU A 214 -7.68 -6.51 -15.96
C LEU A 214 -8.62 -7.45 -16.75
N ALA A 215 -9.37 -8.29 -16.04
CA ALA A 215 -10.39 -9.13 -16.65
C ALA A 215 -11.59 -8.28 -17.12
N THR A 216 -12.37 -8.81 -18.08
CA THR A 216 -13.54 -8.12 -18.58
C THR A 216 -14.51 -7.74 -17.47
N GLY A 217 -14.85 -6.46 -17.39
CA GLY A 217 -15.75 -5.90 -16.37
C GLY A 217 -15.08 -5.49 -15.08
N GLN A 218 -13.78 -5.74 -14.91
CA GLN A 218 -13.01 -5.21 -13.78
C GLN A 218 -12.56 -3.77 -14.07
N THR A 219 -12.43 -3.00 -13.01
CA THR A 219 -11.84 -1.66 -13.00
C THR A 219 -10.69 -1.62 -12.01
N GLU A 220 -9.78 -0.67 -12.16
CA GLU A 220 -8.71 -0.41 -11.18
C GLU A 220 -9.26 -0.34 -9.75
N LEU A 221 -10.35 0.43 -9.55
CA LEU A 221 -11.04 0.55 -8.27
C LEU A 221 -11.48 -0.82 -7.72
N SER A 222 -12.24 -1.60 -8.51
CA SER A 222 -12.80 -2.86 -8.02
C SER A 222 -11.75 -3.89 -7.65
N VAL A 223 -10.64 -3.91 -8.40
CA VAL A 223 -9.50 -4.79 -8.13
C VAL A 223 -8.74 -4.33 -6.89
N SER A 224 -8.56 -3.02 -6.72
CA SER A 224 -7.90 -2.45 -5.55
C SER A 224 -8.67 -2.69 -4.26
N GLU A 225 -9.99 -2.54 -4.27
CA GLU A 225 -10.85 -2.87 -3.12
C GLU A 225 -10.75 -4.35 -2.73
N SER A 226 -10.71 -5.25 -3.72
CA SER A 226 -10.50 -6.68 -3.50
C SER A 226 -9.11 -6.98 -2.93
N ALA A 227 -8.05 -6.43 -3.55
CA ALA A 227 -6.67 -6.62 -3.12
C ALA A 227 -6.43 -6.16 -1.67
N VAL A 228 -7.00 -5.02 -1.28
CA VAL A 228 -6.94 -4.50 0.09
C VAL A 228 -7.70 -5.42 1.07
N SER A 229 -8.91 -5.88 0.71
CA SER A 229 -9.71 -6.78 1.55
C SER A 229 -9.04 -8.16 1.73
N ASP A 230 -8.47 -8.70 0.65
CA ASP A 230 -7.74 -9.96 0.69
C ASP A 230 -6.42 -9.83 1.48
N THR A 231 -5.77 -8.66 1.41
CA THR A 231 -4.59 -8.37 2.24
C THR A 231 -4.95 -8.35 3.72
N GLU A 232 -6.05 -7.72 4.12
CA GLU A 232 -6.51 -7.74 5.51
C GLU A 232 -6.68 -9.19 6.01
N SER A 233 -7.36 -10.01 5.22
CA SER A 233 -7.56 -11.43 5.54
C SER A 233 -6.24 -12.21 5.69
N GLN A 234 -5.18 -11.81 4.98
CA GLN A 234 -3.85 -12.42 5.07
C GLN A 234 -3.04 -11.95 6.29
N ILE A 235 -3.22 -10.69 6.72
CA ILE A 235 -2.45 -10.11 7.84
C ILE A 235 -3.17 -10.26 9.18
N ALA A 236 -4.49 -10.46 9.21
CA ALA A 236 -5.28 -10.65 10.43
C ALA A 236 -4.76 -11.82 11.31
N PRO A 237 -4.37 -12.99 10.76
CA PRO A 237 -3.77 -14.07 11.54
C PRO A 237 -2.40 -13.72 12.14
N LEU A 238 -1.78 -12.63 11.68
CA LEU A 238 -0.49 -12.12 12.19
C LEU A 238 -0.68 -11.07 13.29
N GLY A 239 -1.94 -10.78 13.68
CA GLY A 239 -2.29 -9.82 14.72
C GLY A 239 -2.41 -8.38 14.22
N LEU A 240 -2.49 -8.17 12.92
CA LEU A 240 -2.75 -6.87 12.29
C LEU A 240 -4.21 -6.78 11.83
N SER A 241 -4.78 -5.59 11.79
CA SER A 241 -6.18 -5.35 11.45
C SER A 241 -6.31 -4.23 10.41
N TRP A 242 -7.53 -3.87 10.05
CA TRP A 242 -7.82 -2.73 9.19
C TRP A 242 -7.13 -1.43 9.63
N SER A 243 -6.94 -1.21 10.94
CA SER A 243 -6.27 -0.02 11.47
C SER A 243 -4.75 -0.01 11.25
N GLU A 244 -4.15 -1.19 11.03
CA GLU A 244 -2.75 -1.36 10.64
C GLU A 244 -2.58 -1.64 9.13
N LEU A 245 -3.66 -1.52 8.35
CA LEU A 245 -3.60 -1.63 6.89
C LEU A 245 -3.68 -0.24 6.26
N GLY A 246 -2.85 0.01 5.26
CA GLY A 246 -2.86 1.20 4.42
C GLY A 246 -2.93 0.85 2.95
N ALA A 247 -3.29 1.81 2.12
CA ALA A 247 -3.28 1.66 0.68
C ALA A 247 -2.80 2.94 -0.02
N THR A 248 -1.99 2.75 -1.05
CA THR A 248 -1.50 3.80 -1.94
C THR A 248 -2.12 3.61 -3.30
N ILE A 249 -2.75 4.63 -3.87
CA ILE A 249 -3.16 4.65 -5.27
C ILE A 249 -2.15 5.41 -6.13
N MET A 250 -2.04 5.06 -7.42
CA MET A 250 -1.23 5.83 -8.37
C MET A 250 -2.14 6.83 -9.12
N VAL A 251 -2.00 8.11 -8.81
CA VAL A 251 -2.95 9.13 -9.31
C VAL A 251 -2.89 9.31 -10.82
N GLY A 252 -4.04 9.26 -11.47
CA GLY A 252 -4.16 9.36 -12.92
C GLY A 252 -3.77 8.08 -13.65
N ASN A 253 -3.05 8.21 -14.77
CA ASN A 253 -2.58 7.06 -15.54
C ASN A 253 -1.52 6.28 -14.74
N THR A 254 -1.70 4.97 -14.64
CA THR A 254 -0.73 4.09 -13.98
C THR A 254 0.33 3.59 -14.98
N ASP A 255 1.33 2.85 -14.50
CA ASP A 255 2.35 2.25 -15.34
C ASP A 255 1.80 1.07 -16.16
N ALA A 256 0.70 0.46 -15.71
CA ALA A 256 0.00 -0.58 -16.46
C ALA A 256 -0.84 0.02 -17.59
N THR A 257 -0.58 -0.43 -18.82
CA THR A 257 -1.24 0.10 -20.03
C THR A 257 -2.75 0.03 -19.95
N GLY A 258 -3.42 1.17 -20.10
CA GLY A 258 -4.88 1.29 -20.11
C GLY A 258 -5.52 1.31 -18.73
N GLN A 259 -4.73 1.34 -17.66
CA GLN A 259 -5.23 1.52 -16.30
C GLN A 259 -5.10 2.97 -15.86
N GLN A 260 -6.10 3.44 -15.11
CA GLN A 260 -6.18 4.83 -14.69
C GLN A 260 -7.01 4.97 -13.41
N TRP A 261 -6.48 5.71 -12.47
CA TRP A 261 -7.26 6.25 -11.36
C TRP A 261 -7.89 7.59 -11.78
N SER A 262 -9.20 7.62 -11.82
CA SER A 262 -9.96 8.87 -11.97
C SER A 262 -10.24 9.51 -10.62
N LEU A 263 -10.57 10.81 -10.61
CA LEU A 263 -11.01 11.51 -9.38
C LEU A 263 -12.24 10.83 -8.74
N ALA A 264 -13.19 10.37 -9.56
CA ALA A 264 -14.36 9.65 -9.06
C ALA A 264 -14.01 8.30 -8.43
N ALA A 265 -13.04 7.56 -9.01
CA ALA A 265 -12.53 6.32 -8.45
C ALA A 265 -11.81 6.57 -7.11
N ALA A 266 -10.99 7.63 -7.03
CA ALA A 266 -10.32 8.03 -5.78
C ALA A 266 -11.34 8.35 -4.67
N GLN A 267 -12.42 9.07 -4.99
CA GLN A 267 -13.49 9.34 -4.02
C GLN A 267 -14.20 8.06 -3.56
N SER A 268 -14.47 7.13 -4.48
CA SER A 268 -15.08 5.84 -4.14
C SER A 268 -14.15 5.01 -3.25
N PHE A 269 -12.86 5.02 -3.54
CA PHE A 269 -11.85 4.33 -2.75
C PHE A 269 -11.69 4.94 -1.34
N TRP A 270 -11.77 6.27 -1.23
CA TRP A 270 -11.83 6.92 0.08
C TRP A 270 -13.04 6.44 0.89
N ASN A 271 -14.24 6.36 0.27
CA ASN A 271 -15.44 5.86 0.93
C ASN A 271 -15.27 4.40 1.40
N PHE A 272 -14.66 3.55 0.57
CA PHE A 272 -14.30 2.17 0.93
C PHE A 272 -13.34 2.15 2.13
N ALA A 273 -12.25 2.90 2.08
CA ALA A 273 -11.25 2.98 3.14
C ALA A 273 -11.86 3.45 4.47
N TYR A 274 -12.69 4.49 4.44
CA TYR A 274 -13.40 5.00 5.61
C TYR A 274 -14.39 3.96 6.17
N GLY A 275 -15.15 3.31 5.31
CA GLY A 275 -16.13 2.29 5.71
C GLY A 275 -15.50 1.08 6.40
N HIS A 276 -14.30 0.70 5.97
CA HIS A 276 -13.51 -0.40 6.55
C HIS A 276 -12.59 0.03 7.71
N ARG A 277 -12.48 1.33 8.00
CA ARG A 277 -11.55 1.89 8.99
C ARG A 277 -10.09 1.61 8.66
N LEU A 278 -9.75 1.73 7.38
CA LEU A 278 -8.39 1.62 6.95
C LEU A 278 -7.51 2.63 7.71
N GLY A 279 -6.33 2.19 8.18
CA GLY A 279 -5.49 3.06 8.99
C GLY A 279 -4.88 4.21 8.19
N ARG A 280 -4.39 3.94 6.98
CA ARG A 280 -3.66 4.90 6.17
C ARG A 280 -4.15 4.93 4.72
N LEU A 281 -4.23 6.13 4.15
CA LEU A 281 -4.29 6.35 2.70
C LEU A 281 -3.05 7.11 2.23
N SER A 282 -2.61 6.79 1.04
CA SER A 282 -1.48 7.44 0.38
C SER A 282 -1.73 7.54 -1.12
N GLU A 283 -0.93 8.35 -1.78
CA GLU A 283 -0.90 8.43 -3.23
C GLU A 283 0.53 8.40 -3.76
N TRP A 284 0.71 7.80 -4.90
CA TRP A 284 1.88 7.92 -5.75
C TRP A 284 1.51 8.83 -6.92
N SER A 285 1.86 10.08 -6.92
CA SER A 285 2.56 10.86 -5.89
C SER A 285 2.12 12.32 -5.96
N LEU A 286 2.43 13.10 -4.95
CA LEU A 286 2.23 14.57 -4.94
C LEU A 286 2.81 15.24 -6.18
N ASN A 287 3.95 14.77 -6.68
CA ASN A 287 4.57 15.30 -7.90
C ASN A 287 3.66 15.11 -9.12
N ARG A 288 2.82 14.07 -9.11
CA ARG A 288 1.90 13.71 -10.19
C ARG A 288 0.54 14.35 -10.04
N ASP A 289 0.16 14.81 -8.82
CA ASP A 289 -1.19 15.30 -8.52
C ASP A 289 -1.47 16.68 -9.12
N GLN A 290 -1.31 16.75 -10.44
CA GLN A 290 -1.61 17.90 -11.28
C GLN A 290 -1.84 17.49 -12.72
N GLN A 291 -2.59 18.32 -13.47
CA GLN A 291 -2.81 18.11 -14.89
C GLN A 291 -1.51 18.30 -15.67
N CYS A 292 -1.29 17.49 -16.70
CA CYS A 292 -0.15 17.65 -17.59
C CYS A 292 -0.28 18.92 -18.45
N SER A 293 0.83 19.64 -18.59
CA SER A 293 0.94 20.71 -19.59
C SER A 293 1.20 20.09 -20.99
N GLY A 294 0.20 20.15 -21.88
CA GLY A 294 0.30 19.58 -23.24
C GLY A 294 0.13 18.04 -23.25
N THR A 295 0.46 17.44 -24.39
CA THR A 295 0.44 15.98 -24.56
C THR A 295 1.71 15.37 -23.98
N GLN A 296 1.66 14.95 -22.74
CA GLN A 296 2.73 14.14 -22.14
C GLN A 296 2.42 12.67 -22.39
N PRO A 297 3.40 11.84 -22.83
CA PRO A 297 3.19 10.42 -22.82
C PRO A 297 3.07 9.94 -21.36
N PRO A 298 1.99 9.25 -20.96
CA PRO A 298 1.92 8.63 -19.67
C PRO A 298 2.78 7.34 -19.65
N PRO A 299 3.22 6.87 -18.46
CA PRO A 299 3.13 7.56 -17.18
C PRO A 299 4.21 8.63 -17.01
N SER A 300 3.94 9.64 -16.19
CA SER A 300 4.87 10.74 -15.91
C SER A 300 5.08 10.88 -14.39
N ASN A 301 6.30 11.14 -13.94
CA ASN A 301 6.59 11.44 -12.54
C ASN A 301 6.23 12.88 -12.12
N SER A 302 5.64 13.67 -13.02
CA SER A 302 5.36 15.09 -12.77
C SER A 302 3.93 15.53 -13.08
N CYS A 303 3.08 14.63 -13.58
CA CYS A 303 1.66 14.92 -13.83
C CYS A 303 0.85 13.62 -13.98
N SER A 304 -0.45 13.69 -13.73
CA SER A 304 -1.33 12.52 -13.64
C SER A 304 -1.81 11.98 -15.01
N GLY A 305 -1.82 12.81 -16.03
CA GLY A 305 -2.41 12.45 -17.32
C GLY A 305 -3.94 12.54 -17.39
N VAL A 306 -4.59 13.05 -16.33
CA VAL A 306 -6.04 13.33 -16.29
C VAL A 306 -6.29 14.82 -16.13
N THR A 307 -7.50 15.24 -16.52
CA THR A 307 -7.96 16.63 -16.29
C THR A 307 -8.29 16.82 -14.82
N GLN A 308 -7.59 17.72 -14.17
CA GLN A 308 -7.75 18.00 -12.75
C GLN A 308 -7.19 19.37 -12.37
N GLN A 309 -7.51 19.83 -11.16
CA GLN A 309 -6.76 20.89 -10.51
C GLN A 309 -5.51 20.34 -9.81
N ALA A 310 -4.54 21.19 -9.47
CA ALA A 310 -3.40 20.78 -8.66
C ALA A 310 -3.88 20.27 -7.29
N GLU A 311 -3.26 19.20 -6.79
CA GLU A 311 -3.54 18.59 -5.48
C GLU A 311 -4.99 18.06 -5.32
N GLN A 312 -5.69 17.80 -6.43
CA GLN A 312 -7.10 17.39 -6.37
C GLN A 312 -7.29 15.96 -5.86
N PHE A 313 -6.39 15.04 -6.15
CA PHE A 313 -6.41 13.70 -5.56
C PHE A 313 -6.08 13.76 -4.07
N SER A 314 -5.08 14.53 -3.68
CA SER A 314 -4.73 14.76 -2.27
C SER A 314 -5.94 15.28 -1.48
N HIS A 315 -6.66 16.30 -1.98
CA HIS A 315 -7.86 16.80 -1.34
C HIS A 315 -8.95 15.75 -1.17
N ILE A 316 -9.15 14.89 -2.17
CA ILE A 316 -10.14 13.80 -2.08
C ILE A 316 -9.71 12.76 -1.02
N LEU A 317 -8.43 12.36 -1.04
CA LEU A 317 -7.94 11.28 -0.17
C LEU A 317 -7.74 11.74 1.28
N GLU A 318 -7.53 13.02 1.52
CA GLU A 318 -7.48 13.63 2.85
C GLU A 318 -8.89 14.01 3.37
N ASN A 319 -9.89 14.02 2.47
CA ASN A 319 -11.26 14.46 2.76
C ASN A 319 -11.37 15.92 3.19
N ASN A 320 -10.67 16.79 2.48
CA ASN A 320 -10.67 18.25 2.66
C ASN A 320 -11.52 18.96 1.62
#